data_770c927f177cd518d82fc428efdd5145
#
_entry.id   770c927f177cd518d82fc428efdd5145
#
_cell.length_a   1.000
_cell.length_b   1.000
_cell.length_c   1.000
_cell.angle_alpha   90.00
_cell.angle_beta   90.00
_cell.angle_gamma   90.00
#
_symmetry.space_group_name_H-M   'P 1'
#
loop_
_entity.id
_entity.type
_entity.pdbx_description
1 polymer ?
#
loop_
_entity_poly.entity_id
_entity_poly.type
_entity_poly.pdbx_seq_one_letter_code
_entity_poly.pdbx_strand_id
1 'polypeptide(L)'
;MSSKSSIQNIFKLSIPIFFANLVIPFVAIVDTGLMGNLDNASYLVATSIAASVFSILFGSFGFLRSGTVGMIAQADGSKDYEEIINIFLRNIAFVIIISLLLIILQTYIYNFSLSIFELSQETKLYFNDYFTFRIYSSFGELTIFVITGLFIGLQKTKTSSLIVGFYSIATVSYTHLTLPTRLMV
;
A
#
# COMPACT_ATOMS: atom_id res chain seq x y z
N MET A 1 -1.46 -2.69 38.19
CA MET A 1 -0.93 -1.69 37.22
C MET A 1 -1.92 -0.54 37.14
N SER A 2 -1.50 0.70 37.35
CA SER A 2 -2.38 1.87 37.41
C SER A 2 -3.02 2.15 36.04
N SER A 3 -4.32 2.41 36.02
CA SER A 3 -5.11 2.77 34.81
C SER A 3 -4.47 3.94 34.01
N LYS A 4 -3.83 4.90 34.69
CA LYS A 4 -3.12 6.02 34.06
C LYS A 4 -1.93 5.57 33.22
N SER A 5 -1.17 4.57 33.63
CA SER A 5 -0.03 4.05 32.87
C SER A 5 -0.47 3.33 31.59
N SER A 6 -1.61 2.66 31.61
CA SER A 6 -2.20 2.00 30.44
C SER A 6 -2.65 3.01 29.40
N ILE A 7 -3.31 4.09 29.78
CA ILE A 7 -3.77 5.16 28.89
C ILE A 7 -2.58 5.85 28.21
N GLN A 8 -1.55 6.19 28.99
CA GLN A 8 -0.34 6.80 28.43
C GLN A 8 0.36 5.92 27.41
N ASN A 9 0.42 4.60 27.66
CA ASN A 9 0.99 3.64 26.72
C ASN A 9 0.17 3.54 25.41
N ILE A 10 -1.16 3.56 25.52
CA ILE A 10 -2.04 3.57 24.35
C ILE A 10 -1.76 4.81 23.48
N PHE A 11 -1.75 6.01 24.07
CA PHE A 11 -1.43 7.24 23.33
C PHE A 11 -0.04 7.21 22.70
N LYS A 12 0.97 6.73 23.42
CA LYS A 12 2.35 6.63 22.94
C LYS A 12 2.47 5.70 21.70
N LEU A 13 1.65 4.65 21.64
CA LEU A 13 1.61 3.73 20.51
C LEU A 13 0.73 4.26 19.36
N SER A 14 -0.38 4.92 19.68
CA SER A 14 -1.37 5.36 18.68
C SER A 14 -0.93 6.62 17.92
N ILE A 15 -0.27 7.57 18.57
CA ILE A 15 0.14 8.83 17.96
C ILE A 15 1.04 8.63 16.72
N PRO A 16 2.11 7.82 16.76
CA PRO A 16 2.92 7.57 15.58
C PRO A 16 2.14 6.94 14.43
N ILE A 17 1.24 5.99 14.74
CA ILE A 17 0.40 5.33 13.73
C ILE A 17 -0.58 6.32 13.11
N PHE A 18 -1.16 7.21 13.92
CA PHE A 18 -2.07 8.25 13.44
C PHE A 18 -1.37 9.17 12.44
N PHE A 19 -0.19 9.68 12.76
CA PHE A 19 0.57 10.53 11.85
C PHE A 19 1.01 9.80 10.58
N ALA A 20 1.40 8.53 10.68
CA ALA A 20 1.73 7.73 9.50
C ALA A 20 0.52 7.57 8.57
N ASN A 21 -0.67 7.32 9.12
CA ASN A 21 -1.88 7.20 8.33
C ASN A 21 -2.36 8.53 7.72
N LEU A 22 -1.97 9.68 8.29
CA LEU A 22 -2.24 10.99 7.70
C LEU A 22 -1.35 11.28 6.46
N VAL A 23 -0.17 10.71 6.39
CA VAL A 23 0.73 10.90 5.23
C VAL A 23 0.08 10.38 3.95
N ILE A 24 -0.63 9.25 4.00
CA ILE A 24 -1.25 8.62 2.83
C ILE A 24 -2.25 9.55 2.11
N PRO A 25 -3.27 10.14 2.77
CA PRO A 25 -4.18 11.07 2.10
C PRO A 25 -3.49 12.37 1.68
N PHE A 26 -2.46 12.85 2.41
CA PHE A 26 -1.68 14.01 1.97
C PHE A 26 -0.96 13.76 0.66
N VAL A 27 -0.35 12.60 0.51
CA VAL A 27 0.29 12.15 -0.73
C VAL A 27 -0.73 12.12 -1.87
N ALA A 28 -1.91 11.55 -1.64
CA ALA A 28 -2.96 11.50 -2.66
C ALA A 28 -3.44 12.89 -3.10
N ILE A 29 -3.52 13.86 -2.18
CA ILE A 29 -3.87 15.26 -2.51
C ILE A 29 -2.77 15.89 -3.37
N VAL A 30 -1.50 15.70 -3.01
CA VAL A 30 -0.37 16.23 -3.78
C VAL A 30 -0.33 15.60 -5.18
N ASP A 31 -0.49 14.29 -5.29
CA ASP A 31 -0.56 13.58 -6.57
C ASP A 31 -1.69 14.13 -7.46
N THR A 32 -2.90 14.27 -6.92
CA THR A 32 -4.04 14.81 -7.66
C THR A 32 -3.80 16.25 -8.07
N GLY A 33 -3.22 17.09 -7.20
CA GLY A 33 -2.92 18.49 -7.50
C GLY A 33 -1.87 18.63 -8.60
N LEU A 34 -0.85 17.79 -8.61
CA LEU A 34 0.19 17.81 -9.64
C LEU A 34 -0.33 17.28 -10.99
N MET A 35 -1.09 16.19 -10.97
CA MET A 35 -1.73 15.65 -12.17
C MET A 35 -2.79 16.57 -12.76
N GLY A 36 -3.50 17.34 -11.91
CA GLY A 36 -4.47 18.34 -12.35
C GLY A 36 -3.85 19.53 -13.10
N ASN A 37 -2.54 19.72 -13.03
CA ASN A 37 -1.81 20.73 -13.82
C ASN A 37 -1.23 20.19 -15.14
N LEU A 38 -1.48 18.92 -15.49
CA LEU A 38 -1.12 18.37 -16.79
C LEU A 38 -2.18 18.76 -17.82
N ASP A 39 -1.75 19.12 -19.02
CA ASP A 39 -2.62 19.59 -20.12
C ASP A 39 -3.57 18.51 -20.67
N ASN A 40 -3.43 17.24 -20.24
CA ASN A 40 -4.21 16.13 -20.74
C ASN A 40 -5.17 15.56 -19.67
N ALA A 41 -6.46 15.92 -19.79
CA ALA A 41 -7.50 15.43 -18.90
C ALA A 41 -7.69 13.89 -18.97
N SER A 42 -7.46 13.26 -20.12
CA SER A 42 -7.58 11.80 -20.31
C SER A 42 -6.58 11.05 -19.44
N TYR A 43 -5.39 11.59 -19.26
CA TYR A 43 -4.37 11.02 -18.38
C TYR A 43 -4.77 11.05 -16.91
N LEU A 44 -5.28 12.20 -16.44
CA LEU A 44 -5.78 12.36 -15.07
C LEU A 44 -6.91 11.37 -14.76
N VAL A 45 -7.87 11.24 -15.69
CA VAL A 45 -8.97 10.29 -15.54
C VAL A 45 -8.47 8.85 -15.48
N ALA A 46 -7.57 8.46 -16.39
CA ALA A 46 -7.00 7.12 -16.46
C ALA A 46 -6.29 6.73 -15.15
N THR A 47 -5.41 7.59 -14.66
CA THR A 47 -4.63 7.34 -13.44
C THR A 47 -5.51 7.31 -12.19
N SER A 48 -6.53 8.18 -12.10
CA SER A 48 -7.47 8.22 -10.97
C SER A 48 -8.32 6.94 -10.90
N ILE A 49 -8.82 6.46 -12.04
CA ILE A 49 -9.58 5.22 -12.11
C ILE A 49 -8.67 4.03 -11.75
N ALA A 50 -7.48 3.96 -12.33
CA ALA A 50 -6.54 2.90 -12.02
C ALA A 50 -6.15 2.90 -10.53
N ALA A 51 -5.87 4.07 -9.95
CA ALA A 51 -5.58 4.19 -8.51
C ALA A 51 -6.75 3.68 -7.65
N SER A 52 -7.99 3.95 -8.05
CA SER A 52 -9.19 3.44 -7.37
C SER A 52 -9.30 1.92 -7.45
N VAL A 53 -9.06 1.34 -8.62
CA VAL A 53 -9.03 -0.12 -8.82
C VAL A 53 -7.98 -0.78 -7.92
N PHE A 54 -6.75 -0.26 -7.92
CA PHE A 54 -5.67 -0.79 -7.08
C PHE A 54 -5.89 -0.55 -5.58
N SER A 55 -6.54 0.54 -5.19
CA SER A 55 -6.91 0.80 -3.79
C SER A 55 -7.89 -0.26 -3.29
N ILE A 56 -8.88 -0.64 -4.07
CA ILE A 56 -9.81 -1.72 -3.74
C ILE A 56 -9.08 -3.05 -3.73
N LEU A 57 -8.28 -3.33 -4.76
CA LEU A 57 -7.55 -4.58 -4.91
C LEU A 57 -6.60 -4.82 -3.73
N PHE A 58 -5.69 -3.89 -3.45
CA PHE A 58 -4.74 -4.03 -2.35
C PHE A 58 -5.40 -3.87 -0.99
N GLY A 59 -6.41 -2.99 -0.86
CA GLY A 59 -7.20 -2.81 0.35
C GLY A 59 -7.87 -4.10 0.82
N SER A 60 -8.30 -4.97 -0.11
CA SER A 60 -8.85 -6.29 0.19
C SER A 60 -7.88 -7.19 0.98
N PHE A 61 -6.57 -6.96 0.83
CA PHE A 61 -5.53 -7.69 1.55
C PHE A 61 -5.10 -7.03 2.86
N GLY A 62 -5.83 -6.02 3.34
CA GLY A 62 -5.56 -5.35 4.63
C GLY A 62 -5.56 -6.30 5.82
N PHE A 63 -6.22 -7.47 5.71
CA PHE A 63 -6.17 -8.54 6.70
C PHE A 63 -4.76 -9.09 6.93
N LEU A 64 -3.86 -9.02 5.94
CA LEU A 64 -2.45 -9.41 6.11
C LEU A 64 -1.78 -8.59 7.21
N ARG A 65 -2.01 -7.27 7.23
CA ARG A 65 -1.48 -6.39 8.27
C ARG A 65 -2.09 -6.71 9.63
N SER A 66 -3.41 -6.75 9.73
CA SER A 66 -4.10 -6.97 11.01
C SER A 66 -3.86 -8.38 11.58
N GLY A 67 -3.85 -9.40 10.72
CA GLY A 67 -3.51 -10.76 11.10
C GLY A 67 -2.06 -10.89 11.58
N THR A 68 -1.10 -10.29 10.87
CA THR A 68 0.31 -10.27 11.28
C THR A 68 0.46 -9.59 12.65
N VAL A 69 -0.19 -8.43 12.88
CA VAL A 69 -0.17 -7.74 14.18
C VAL A 69 -0.60 -8.66 15.31
N GLY A 70 -1.74 -9.36 15.15
CA GLY A 70 -2.28 -10.23 16.19
C GLY A 70 -1.36 -11.41 16.52
N MET A 71 -0.89 -12.12 15.50
CA MET A 71 0.00 -13.27 15.69
C MET A 71 1.35 -12.87 16.30
N ILE A 72 1.96 -11.80 15.80
CA ILE A 72 3.25 -11.30 16.31
C ILE A 72 3.11 -10.81 17.76
N ALA A 73 2.02 -10.10 18.11
CA ALA A 73 1.80 -9.64 19.48
C ALA A 73 1.63 -10.80 20.48
N GLN A 74 1.02 -11.90 20.06
CA GLN A 74 0.90 -13.11 20.88
C GLN A 74 2.27 -13.79 21.09
N ALA A 75 3.05 -13.95 20.02
CA ALA A 75 4.38 -14.56 20.08
C ALA A 75 5.37 -13.70 20.90
N ASP A 76 5.32 -12.36 20.75
CA ASP A 76 6.13 -11.43 21.55
C ASP A 76 5.73 -11.48 23.04
N GLY A 77 4.44 -11.57 23.33
CA GLY A 77 3.93 -11.71 24.70
C GLY A 77 4.35 -13.00 25.40
N SER A 78 4.51 -14.10 24.65
CA SER A 78 5.06 -15.37 25.13
C SER A 78 6.59 -15.44 25.08
N LYS A 79 7.25 -14.42 24.54
CA LYS A 79 8.71 -14.37 24.29
C LYS A 79 9.23 -15.49 23.36
N ASP A 80 8.36 -15.92 22.47
CA ASP A 80 8.70 -16.94 21.46
C ASP A 80 9.24 -16.26 20.18
N TYR A 81 10.54 -16.00 20.19
CA TYR A 81 11.21 -15.32 19.08
C TYR A 81 11.30 -16.20 17.82
N GLU A 82 11.31 -17.51 17.99
CA GLU A 82 11.32 -18.45 16.86
C GLU A 82 9.97 -18.38 16.12
N GLU A 83 8.87 -18.35 16.85
CA GLU A 83 7.55 -18.23 16.26
C GLU A 83 7.35 -16.86 15.56
N ILE A 84 7.93 -15.76 16.08
CA ILE A 84 7.92 -14.46 15.39
C ILE A 84 8.53 -14.56 13.99
N ILE A 85 9.69 -15.23 13.87
CA ILE A 85 10.37 -15.44 12.59
C ILE A 85 9.51 -16.33 11.68
N ASN A 86 8.97 -17.40 12.19
CA ASN A 86 8.12 -18.32 11.45
C ASN A 86 6.84 -17.65 10.92
N ILE A 87 6.18 -16.82 11.72
CA ILE A 87 5.02 -16.03 11.30
C ILE A 87 5.42 -15.08 10.15
N PHE A 88 6.52 -14.38 10.30
CA PHE A 88 7.00 -13.45 9.27
C PHE A 88 7.29 -14.19 7.96
N LEU A 89 8.04 -15.29 7.99
CA LEU A 89 8.39 -16.06 6.79
C LEU A 89 7.15 -16.66 6.11
N ARG A 90 6.19 -17.20 6.87
CA ARG A 90 4.91 -17.70 6.34
C ARG A 90 4.12 -16.60 5.64
N ASN A 91 4.05 -15.41 6.23
CA ASN A 91 3.33 -14.28 5.64
C ASN A 91 4.04 -13.76 4.39
N ILE A 92 5.38 -13.74 4.34
CA ILE A 92 6.12 -13.37 3.12
C ILE A 92 5.91 -14.42 2.02
N ALA A 93 5.93 -15.71 2.34
CA ALA A 93 5.63 -16.76 1.37
C ALA A 93 4.21 -16.60 0.80
N PHE A 94 3.24 -16.26 1.65
CA PHE A 94 1.87 -15.98 1.23
C PHE A 94 1.77 -14.74 0.33
N VAL A 95 2.52 -13.67 0.63
CA VAL A 95 2.62 -12.48 -0.22
C VAL A 95 3.18 -12.84 -1.60
N ILE A 96 4.22 -13.66 -1.68
CA ILE A 96 4.80 -14.09 -2.96
C ILE A 96 3.74 -14.82 -3.79
N ILE A 97 3.03 -15.78 -3.20
CA ILE A 97 1.98 -16.55 -3.88
C ILE A 97 0.88 -15.63 -4.41
N ILE A 98 0.37 -14.72 -3.55
CA ILE A 98 -0.69 -13.78 -3.96
C ILE A 98 -0.20 -12.84 -5.05
N SER A 99 1.00 -12.28 -4.93
CA SER A 99 1.53 -11.36 -5.93
C SER A 99 1.69 -12.04 -7.30
N LEU A 100 2.17 -13.29 -7.32
CA LEU A 100 2.24 -14.08 -8.55
C LEU A 100 0.85 -14.35 -9.11
N LEU A 101 -0.12 -14.68 -8.27
CA LEU A 101 -1.50 -14.88 -8.69
C LEU A 101 -2.09 -13.62 -9.31
N LEU A 102 -1.88 -12.45 -8.71
CA LEU A 102 -2.34 -11.17 -9.24
C LEU A 102 -1.71 -10.86 -10.61
N ILE A 103 -0.41 -11.15 -10.77
CA ILE A 103 0.29 -10.97 -12.05
C ILE A 103 -0.27 -11.96 -13.11
N ILE A 104 -0.53 -13.20 -12.76
CA ILE A 104 -1.14 -14.17 -13.68
C ILE A 104 -2.55 -13.73 -14.08
N LEU A 105 -3.33 -13.23 -13.14
CA LEU A 105 -4.70 -12.79 -13.35
C LEU A 105 -4.81 -11.35 -13.89
N GLN A 106 -3.71 -10.66 -14.18
CA GLN A 106 -3.70 -9.25 -14.58
C GLN A 106 -4.66 -8.94 -15.74
N THR A 107 -4.70 -9.79 -16.75
CA THR A 107 -5.57 -9.60 -17.91
C THR A 107 -7.07 -9.67 -17.54
N TYR A 108 -7.43 -10.56 -16.64
CA TYR A 108 -8.81 -10.66 -16.16
C TYR A 108 -9.20 -9.45 -15.31
N ILE A 109 -8.32 -9.01 -14.41
CA ILE A 109 -8.52 -7.83 -13.58
C ILE A 109 -8.63 -6.57 -14.44
N TYR A 110 -7.77 -6.44 -15.45
CA TYR A 110 -7.80 -5.35 -16.41
C TYR A 110 -9.13 -5.29 -17.18
N ASN A 111 -9.55 -6.39 -17.80
CA ASN A 111 -10.79 -6.48 -18.57
C ASN A 111 -12.02 -6.24 -17.68
N PHE A 112 -12.02 -6.76 -16.45
CA PHE A 112 -13.07 -6.50 -15.47
C PHE A 112 -13.14 -5.02 -15.11
N SER A 113 -12.01 -4.37 -14.91
CA SER A 113 -11.96 -2.91 -14.65
C SER A 113 -12.55 -2.13 -15.82
N LEU A 114 -12.22 -2.48 -17.06
CA LEU A 114 -12.77 -1.82 -18.25
C LEU A 114 -14.28 -2.08 -18.45
N SER A 115 -14.81 -3.18 -17.91
CA SER A 115 -16.25 -3.44 -17.98
C SER A 115 -17.09 -2.57 -17.04
N ILE A 116 -16.45 -2.04 -15.99
CA ILE A 116 -17.10 -1.15 -15.01
C ILE A 116 -17.05 0.30 -15.48
N PHE A 117 -15.95 0.70 -16.13
CA PHE A 117 -15.70 2.09 -16.51
C PHE A 117 -15.75 2.24 -18.04
N GLU A 118 -16.65 3.11 -18.51
CA GLU A 118 -16.73 3.48 -19.93
C GLU A 118 -15.64 4.52 -20.22
N LEU A 119 -14.47 4.05 -20.68
CA LEU A 119 -13.33 4.88 -21.00
C LEU A 119 -13.26 5.21 -22.49
N SER A 120 -12.86 6.43 -22.84
CA SER A 120 -12.49 6.81 -24.19
C SER A 120 -11.26 6.00 -24.66
N GLN A 121 -11.04 5.91 -25.97
CA GLN A 121 -9.89 5.17 -26.51
C GLN A 121 -8.54 5.71 -26.01
N GLU A 122 -8.42 7.03 -25.94
CA GLU A 122 -7.22 7.68 -25.42
C GLU A 122 -7.00 7.35 -23.93
N THR A 123 -8.05 7.46 -23.11
CA THR A 123 -7.99 7.13 -21.67
C THR A 123 -7.61 5.66 -21.45
N LYS A 124 -8.08 4.74 -22.30
CA LYS A 124 -7.72 3.31 -22.23
C LYS A 124 -6.22 3.07 -22.43
N LEU A 125 -5.56 3.82 -23.32
CA LEU A 125 -4.12 3.69 -23.52
C LEU A 125 -3.36 4.05 -22.24
N TYR A 126 -3.64 5.21 -21.66
CA TYR A 126 -3.01 5.63 -20.40
C TYR A 126 -3.34 4.72 -19.22
N PHE A 127 -4.58 4.23 -19.16
CA PHE A 127 -5.00 3.26 -18.15
C PHE A 127 -4.20 1.95 -18.27
N ASN A 128 -4.01 1.42 -19.48
CA ASN A 128 -3.23 0.21 -19.71
C ASN A 128 -1.78 0.36 -19.25
N ASP A 129 -1.14 1.46 -19.59
CA ASP A 129 0.24 1.71 -19.22
C ASP A 129 0.41 1.79 -17.71
N TYR A 130 -0.43 2.58 -17.05
CA TYR A 130 -0.40 2.69 -15.59
C TYR A 130 -0.73 1.34 -14.91
N PHE A 131 -1.77 0.64 -15.38
CA PHE A 131 -2.19 -0.65 -14.84
C PHE A 131 -1.07 -1.68 -14.92
N THR A 132 -0.42 -1.80 -16.09
CA THR A 132 0.66 -2.76 -16.32
C THR A 132 1.83 -2.54 -15.36
N PHE A 133 2.24 -1.30 -15.14
CA PHE A 133 3.30 -1.01 -14.16
C PHE A 133 2.84 -1.27 -12.72
N ARG A 134 1.64 -0.86 -12.39
CA ARG A 134 1.14 -0.91 -11.01
C ARG A 134 0.90 -2.33 -10.52
N ILE A 135 0.49 -3.26 -11.40
CA ILE A 135 0.27 -4.65 -11.00
C ILE A 135 1.58 -5.33 -10.54
N TYR A 136 2.71 -5.01 -11.15
CA TYR A 136 4.00 -5.54 -10.72
C TYR A 136 4.45 -5.00 -9.36
N SER A 137 3.93 -3.87 -8.90
CA SER A 137 4.19 -3.36 -7.56
C SER A 137 3.47 -4.13 -6.45
N SER A 138 2.60 -5.09 -6.78
CA SER A 138 1.81 -5.87 -5.82
C SER A 138 2.66 -6.55 -4.75
N PHE A 139 3.82 -7.09 -5.13
CA PHE A 139 4.74 -7.70 -4.16
C PHE A 139 5.22 -6.69 -3.11
N GLY A 140 5.62 -5.49 -3.53
CA GLY A 140 6.04 -4.41 -2.63
C GLY A 140 4.92 -3.95 -1.71
N GLU A 141 3.74 -3.70 -2.27
CA GLU A 141 2.55 -3.25 -1.52
C GLU A 141 2.13 -4.26 -0.44
N LEU A 142 2.01 -5.53 -0.80
CA LEU A 142 1.63 -6.57 0.16
C LEU A 142 2.73 -6.85 1.19
N THR A 143 4.00 -6.74 0.79
CA THR A 143 5.14 -6.85 1.72
C THR A 143 5.11 -5.76 2.78
N ILE A 144 4.76 -4.51 2.42
CA ILE A 144 4.62 -3.40 3.37
C ILE A 144 3.54 -3.70 4.42
N PHE A 145 2.44 -4.38 4.06
CA PHE A 145 1.44 -4.79 5.06
C PHE A 145 2.03 -5.76 6.09
N VAL A 146 2.81 -6.74 5.65
CA VAL A 146 3.45 -7.72 6.56
C VAL A 146 4.50 -7.04 7.44
N ILE A 147 5.38 -6.20 6.86
CA ILE A 147 6.43 -5.51 7.61
C ILE A 147 5.82 -4.54 8.64
N THR A 148 4.84 -3.74 8.24
CA THR A 148 4.16 -2.83 9.16
C THR A 148 3.41 -3.58 10.25
N GLY A 149 2.79 -4.72 9.91
CA GLY A 149 2.15 -5.62 10.86
C GLY A 149 3.14 -6.18 11.89
N LEU A 150 4.32 -6.63 11.45
CA LEU A 150 5.40 -7.09 12.32
C LEU A 150 5.80 -6.02 13.34
N PHE A 151 6.13 -4.80 12.88
CA PHE A 151 6.59 -3.74 13.79
C PHE A 151 5.51 -3.23 14.73
N ILE A 152 4.25 -3.21 14.30
CA ILE A 152 3.12 -2.87 15.17
C ILE A 152 2.91 -3.96 16.23
N GLY A 153 2.97 -5.25 15.83
CA GLY A 153 2.84 -6.39 16.74
C GLY A 153 3.94 -6.40 17.80
N LEU A 154 5.17 -6.03 17.44
CA LEU A 154 6.30 -5.84 18.36
C LEU A 154 6.23 -4.54 19.17
N GLN A 155 5.14 -3.77 19.11
CA GLN A 155 4.97 -2.45 19.73
C GLN A 155 6.00 -1.39 19.29
N LYS A 156 6.74 -1.63 18.20
CA LYS A 156 7.70 -0.70 17.60
C LYS A 156 7.02 0.23 16.58
N THR A 157 5.96 0.91 17.02
CA THR A 157 5.08 1.72 16.15
C THR A 157 5.79 2.88 15.46
N LYS A 158 6.82 3.47 16.09
CA LYS A 158 7.64 4.52 15.47
C LYS A 158 8.37 4.01 14.22
N THR A 159 8.94 2.79 14.29
CA THR A 159 9.62 2.16 13.16
C THR A 159 8.62 1.87 12.04
N SER A 160 7.46 1.32 12.36
CA SER A 160 6.38 1.12 11.39
C SER A 160 5.99 2.43 10.70
N SER A 161 5.82 3.51 11.46
CA SER A 161 5.46 4.84 10.92
C SER A 161 6.52 5.42 10.00
N LEU A 162 7.79 5.26 10.33
CA LEU A 162 8.91 5.70 9.49
C LEU A 162 8.95 4.90 8.17
N ILE A 163 8.72 3.60 8.21
CA ILE A 163 8.68 2.75 7.01
C ILE A 163 7.53 3.19 6.09
N VAL A 164 6.33 3.39 6.62
CA VAL A 164 5.18 3.87 5.84
C VAL A 164 5.47 5.25 5.25
N GLY A 165 6.02 6.19 6.04
CA GLY A 165 6.38 7.52 5.57
C GLY A 165 7.41 7.50 4.44
N PHE A 166 8.49 6.73 4.61
CA PHE A 166 9.53 6.57 3.60
C PHE A 166 8.97 5.93 2.31
N TYR A 167 8.19 4.87 2.45
CA TYR A 167 7.53 4.21 1.32
C TYR A 167 6.61 5.16 0.56
N SER A 168 5.79 5.95 1.26
CA SER A 168 4.90 6.93 0.65
C SER A 168 5.67 7.99 -0.13
N ILE A 169 6.75 8.54 0.46
CA ILE A 169 7.62 9.52 -0.21
C ILE A 169 8.30 8.90 -1.44
N ALA A 170 8.82 7.69 -1.32
CA ALA A 170 9.48 7.00 -2.42
C ALA A 170 8.50 6.74 -3.58
N THR A 171 7.27 6.34 -3.29
CA THR A 171 6.23 6.11 -4.30
C THR A 171 5.89 7.41 -5.03
N VAL A 172 5.69 8.51 -4.30
CA VAL A 172 5.43 9.83 -4.90
C VAL A 172 6.60 10.29 -5.76
N SER A 173 7.82 10.20 -5.23
CA SER A 173 9.02 10.60 -5.99
C SER A 173 9.17 9.80 -7.28
N TYR A 174 8.89 8.50 -7.24
CA TYR A 174 8.93 7.64 -8.43
C TYR A 174 7.86 8.05 -9.44
N THR A 175 6.62 8.27 -9.02
CA THR A 175 5.54 8.70 -9.92
C THR A 175 5.83 10.06 -10.55
N HIS A 176 6.42 11.00 -9.80
CA HIS A 176 6.75 12.34 -10.30
C HIS A 176 7.96 12.38 -11.23
N LEU A 177 8.97 11.55 -10.99
CA LEU A 177 10.18 11.54 -11.82
C LEU A 177 10.00 10.77 -13.14
N THR A 178 9.16 9.75 -13.14
CA THR A 178 9.04 8.85 -14.31
C THR A 178 7.91 9.21 -15.27
N LEU A 179 6.82 9.82 -14.77
CA LEU A 179 5.66 10.12 -15.59
C LEU A 179 5.85 11.35 -16.52
N PRO A 180 6.39 12.50 -16.07
CA PRO A 180 6.63 13.65 -16.95
C PRO A 180 7.66 13.38 -18.03
N THR A 181 8.69 12.59 -17.74
CA THR A 181 9.77 12.30 -18.71
C THR A 181 9.33 11.38 -19.84
N ARG A 182 8.31 10.55 -19.66
CA ARG A 182 7.75 9.70 -20.72
C ARG A 182 6.71 10.40 -21.60
N LEU A 183 6.12 11.49 -21.11
CA LEU A 183 5.16 12.29 -21.89
C LEU A 183 5.82 13.34 -22.77
N MET A 184 7.15 13.57 -22.62
CA MET A 184 7.92 14.51 -23.43
C MET A 184 8.68 13.84 -24.59
N VAL A 185 8.49 12.54 -24.80
CA VAL A 185 9.03 11.77 -25.94
C VAL A 185 7.89 11.25 -26.78
#